data_266577bb583c90bfb1ca8a5776c208cc
#
_entry.id   266577bb583c90bfb1ca8a5776c208cc
#
_cell.length_a   1.000
_cell.length_b   1.000
_cell.length_c   1.000
_cell.angle_alpha   90.00
_cell.angle_beta   90.00
_cell.angle_gamma   90.00
#
_symmetry.space_group_name_H-M   'P 1'
#
loop_
_entity.id
_entity.type
_entity.pdbx_description
1 polymer ?
#
loop_
_entity_poly.entity_id
_entity_poly.type
_entity_poly.pdbx_seq_one_letter_code
_entity_poly.pdbx_strand_id
1 'polypeptide(L)'
;MSNDMLFALTYMASISTANLTRDKIFSSISGKKEYCPSKYFNLIRELAQHWHYDYANACELISTKVKNDRMRSLLNRLSNAIAAGEPDSEFLTKEWRLFKTKRKDEFERDLDTTKEWSNAYTALLVSTSLVAIIILLSVILYNIGDPADTLYSTMFIIFFMAFFGVGLLFRCSPKDTKVHNLSVKSKEQTYIYKWTPLTLVIAALAVLLLTVLPAFTGSAADFFIDIKGVGMIVAGVTMIPVGIAAKKDIEKN
;
A
#
# COMPACT_ATOMS: atom_id res chain seq x y z
N MET A 1 6.58 10.74 -1.99
CA MET A 1 7.91 11.38 -2.17
C MET A 1 8.90 10.55 -2.98
N SER A 2 9.05 9.23 -2.76
CA SER A 2 9.97 8.40 -3.57
C SER A 2 9.55 8.28 -5.04
N ASN A 3 8.25 8.08 -5.31
CA ASN A 3 7.72 8.02 -6.67
C ASN A 3 7.77 9.37 -7.36
N ASP A 4 7.44 10.47 -6.67
CA ASP A 4 7.50 11.82 -7.21
C ASP A 4 8.92 12.17 -7.67
N MET A 5 9.91 11.68 -6.92
CA MET A 5 11.33 11.89 -7.24
C MET A 5 11.75 11.10 -8.48
N LEU A 6 11.25 9.85 -8.63
CA LEU A 6 11.48 9.05 -9.83
C LEU A 6 10.86 9.73 -11.06
N PHE A 7 9.61 10.21 -10.95
CA PHE A 7 8.94 10.91 -12.05
C PHE A 7 9.65 12.23 -12.41
N ALA A 8 10.06 13.00 -11.40
CA ALA A 8 10.81 14.23 -11.63
C ALA A 8 12.13 13.95 -12.35
N LEU A 9 12.87 12.92 -11.93
CA LEU A 9 14.13 12.52 -12.59
C LEU A 9 13.88 11.99 -14.00
N THR A 10 12.82 11.20 -14.21
CA THR A 10 12.44 10.72 -15.55
C THR A 10 12.16 11.91 -16.48
N TYR A 11 11.40 12.89 -16.01
CA TYR A 11 11.07 14.09 -16.76
C TYR A 11 12.33 14.91 -17.08
N MET A 12 13.19 15.14 -16.09
CA MET A 12 14.45 15.88 -16.28
C MET A 12 15.40 15.15 -17.23
N ALA A 13 15.58 13.83 -17.08
CA ALA A 13 16.41 13.03 -17.96
C ALA A 13 15.88 13.05 -19.41
N SER A 14 14.56 12.97 -19.61
CA SER A 14 13.96 13.03 -20.94
C SER A 14 14.18 14.41 -21.60
N ILE A 15 14.05 15.50 -20.87
CA ILE A 15 14.26 16.84 -21.39
C ILE A 15 15.74 17.10 -21.67
N SER A 16 16.64 16.59 -20.83
CA SER A 16 18.08 16.79 -20.99
C SER A 16 18.65 16.18 -22.28
N THR A 17 17.98 15.15 -22.83
CA THR A 17 18.37 14.57 -24.12
C THR A 17 18.21 15.53 -25.32
N ALA A 18 17.40 16.58 -25.16
CA ALA A 18 17.21 17.62 -26.17
C ALA A 18 18.30 18.72 -26.15
N ASN A 19 19.40 18.51 -25.41
CA ASN A 19 20.52 19.47 -25.27
C ASN A 19 20.07 20.86 -24.82
N LEU A 20 19.07 20.93 -23.95
CA LEU A 20 18.60 22.19 -23.37
C LEU A 20 19.60 22.72 -22.34
N THR A 21 19.61 24.04 -22.17
CA THR A 21 20.39 24.68 -21.12
C THR A 21 19.85 24.25 -19.75
N ARG A 22 20.74 24.19 -18.75
CA ARG A 22 20.42 23.84 -17.36
C ARG A 22 19.25 24.66 -16.82
N ASP A 23 19.24 25.95 -17.10
CA ASP A 23 18.16 26.84 -16.69
C ASP A 23 16.79 26.40 -17.24
N LYS A 24 16.72 26.00 -18.52
CA LYS A 24 15.50 25.48 -19.13
C LYS A 24 15.06 24.16 -18.51
N ILE A 25 15.98 23.28 -18.19
CA ILE A 25 15.65 22.01 -17.50
C ILE A 25 15.04 22.30 -16.13
N PHE A 26 15.66 23.17 -15.33
CA PHE A 26 15.16 23.54 -14.01
C PHE A 26 13.86 24.34 -14.06
N SER A 27 13.71 25.20 -15.04
CA SER A 27 12.46 25.92 -15.30
C SER A 27 11.30 24.96 -15.62
N SER A 28 11.56 23.97 -16.48
CA SER A 28 10.56 22.99 -16.89
C SER A 28 10.07 22.12 -15.72
N ILE A 29 10.98 21.67 -14.84
CA ILE A 29 10.60 20.88 -13.67
C ILE A 29 9.92 21.75 -12.59
N SER A 30 10.36 22.99 -12.40
CA SER A 30 9.76 23.91 -11.41
C SER A 30 8.30 24.23 -11.72
N GLY A 31 7.91 24.24 -13.01
CA GLY A 31 6.54 24.40 -13.46
C GLY A 31 5.61 23.20 -13.09
N LYS A 32 6.19 22.05 -12.77
CA LYS A 32 5.42 20.82 -12.45
C LYS A 32 5.16 20.71 -10.95
N LYS A 33 4.23 21.53 -10.44
CA LYS A 33 3.86 21.60 -9.00
C LYS A 33 3.35 20.29 -8.41
N GLU A 34 3.00 19.33 -9.27
CA GLU A 34 2.54 17.99 -8.91
C GLU A 34 3.63 17.15 -8.24
N TYR A 35 4.89 17.41 -8.57
CA TYR A 35 6.03 16.68 -8.01
C TYR A 35 6.63 17.41 -6.81
N CYS A 36 6.76 16.73 -5.67
CA CYS A 36 7.36 17.30 -4.47
C CYS A 36 8.77 17.89 -4.69
N PRO A 37 9.65 17.32 -5.53
CA PRO A 37 10.97 17.90 -5.83
C PRO A 37 10.94 19.24 -6.54
N SER A 38 9.86 19.54 -7.29
CA SER A 38 9.72 20.76 -8.10
C SER A 38 10.00 22.05 -7.33
N LYS A 39 9.55 22.12 -6.10
CA LYS A 39 9.79 23.28 -5.22
C LYS A 39 11.27 23.54 -4.94
N TYR A 40 12.08 22.50 -4.82
CA TYR A 40 13.51 22.64 -4.57
C TYR A 40 14.24 23.13 -5.82
N PHE A 41 13.88 22.62 -6.99
CA PHE A 41 14.42 23.10 -8.26
C PHE A 41 14.01 24.53 -8.56
N ASN A 42 12.80 24.95 -8.15
CA ASN A 42 12.40 26.35 -8.25
C ASN A 42 13.28 27.25 -7.38
N LEU A 43 13.53 26.86 -6.12
CA LEU A 43 14.40 27.62 -5.21
C LEU A 43 15.85 27.71 -5.74
N ILE A 44 16.39 26.63 -6.30
CA ILE A 44 17.72 26.64 -6.94
C ILE A 44 17.74 27.63 -8.08
N ARG A 45 16.72 27.64 -8.94
CA ARG A 45 16.63 28.57 -10.06
C ARG A 45 16.51 30.03 -9.59
N GLU A 46 15.69 30.29 -8.56
CA GLU A 46 15.57 31.62 -7.96
C GLU A 46 16.90 32.13 -7.40
N LEU A 47 17.65 31.27 -6.71
CA LEU A 47 19.01 31.61 -6.25
C LEU A 47 19.95 31.91 -7.40
N ALA A 48 19.91 31.14 -8.48
CA ALA A 48 20.76 31.36 -9.63
C ALA A 48 20.40 32.64 -10.42
N GLN A 49 19.11 32.90 -10.65
CA GLN A 49 18.63 34.01 -11.47
C GLN A 49 18.57 35.34 -10.73
N HIS A 50 18.08 35.36 -9.50
CA HIS A 50 17.88 36.60 -8.75
C HIS A 50 19.07 36.98 -7.86
N TRP A 51 19.77 35.97 -7.34
CA TRP A 51 20.89 36.16 -6.42
C TRP A 51 22.25 35.90 -7.06
N HIS A 52 22.30 35.59 -8.36
CA HIS A 52 23.49 35.32 -9.14
C HIS A 52 24.42 34.26 -8.53
N TYR A 53 23.84 33.28 -7.78
CA TYR A 53 24.63 32.14 -7.33
C TYR A 53 24.93 31.22 -8.51
N ASP A 54 26.11 30.62 -8.49
CA ASP A 54 26.36 29.50 -9.40
C ASP A 54 25.46 28.32 -9.07
N TYR A 55 25.03 27.57 -10.09
CA TYR A 55 24.11 26.43 -9.91
C TYR A 55 24.67 25.35 -8.97
N ALA A 56 26.01 25.12 -8.94
CA ALA A 56 26.63 24.20 -8.02
C ALA A 56 26.39 24.63 -6.57
N ASN A 57 26.74 25.88 -6.26
CA ASN A 57 26.59 26.47 -4.93
C ASN A 57 25.09 26.57 -4.52
N ALA A 58 24.21 26.89 -5.46
CA ALA A 58 22.78 26.94 -5.20
C ALA A 58 22.21 25.54 -4.83
N CYS A 59 22.65 24.47 -5.53
CA CYS A 59 22.28 23.10 -5.20
C CYS A 59 22.79 22.68 -3.82
N GLU A 60 24.02 23.01 -3.47
CA GLU A 60 24.62 22.72 -2.18
C GLU A 60 23.85 23.43 -1.05
N LEU A 61 23.58 24.74 -1.19
CA LEU A 61 22.86 25.53 -0.21
C LEU A 61 21.45 24.97 0.02
N ILE A 62 20.73 24.60 -1.03
CA ILE A 62 19.41 24.00 -0.88
C ILE A 62 19.48 22.60 -0.26
N SER A 63 20.52 21.82 -0.56
CA SER A 63 20.71 20.49 0.01
C SER A 63 20.72 20.51 1.55
N THR A 64 21.34 21.53 2.16
CA THR A 64 21.39 21.69 3.62
C THR A 64 20.02 21.97 4.25
N LYS A 65 19.10 22.55 3.48
CA LYS A 65 17.74 22.89 3.92
C LYS A 65 16.74 21.73 3.73
N VAL A 66 17.11 20.71 2.98
CA VAL A 66 16.22 19.59 2.65
C VAL A 66 16.20 18.55 3.77
N LYS A 67 14.99 18.25 4.30
CA LYS A 67 14.80 17.22 5.34
C LYS A 67 14.89 15.79 4.79
N ASN A 68 14.64 15.59 3.51
CA ASN A 68 14.64 14.26 2.91
C ASN A 68 16.04 13.86 2.46
N ASP A 69 16.59 12.80 3.05
CA ASP A 69 17.97 12.36 2.80
C ASP A 69 18.22 11.96 1.34
N ARG A 70 17.22 11.39 0.66
CA ARG A 70 17.34 11.03 -0.76
C ARG A 70 17.47 12.26 -1.66
N MET A 71 16.66 13.28 -1.38
CA MET A 71 16.71 14.54 -2.12
C MET A 71 17.99 15.32 -1.80
N ARG A 72 18.40 15.34 -0.53
CA ARG A 72 19.69 15.93 -0.12
C ARG A 72 20.86 15.30 -0.85
N SER A 73 20.91 13.98 -0.86
CA SER A 73 21.96 13.21 -1.54
C SER A 73 21.97 13.46 -3.06
N LEU A 74 20.80 13.57 -3.70
CA LEU A 74 20.70 13.91 -5.11
C LEU A 74 21.26 15.31 -5.39
N LEU A 75 20.86 16.31 -4.61
CA LEU A 75 21.32 17.69 -4.78
C LEU A 75 22.83 17.84 -4.56
N ASN A 76 23.40 17.13 -3.59
CA ASN A 76 24.85 17.13 -3.38
C ASN A 76 25.60 16.51 -4.56
N ARG A 77 25.11 15.38 -5.10
CA ARG A 77 25.74 14.79 -6.30
C ARG A 77 25.56 15.68 -7.52
N LEU A 78 24.41 16.33 -7.66
CA LEU A 78 24.18 17.29 -8.74
C LEU A 78 25.11 18.51 -8.62
N SER A 79 25.30 19.05 -7.42
CA SER A 79 26.29 20.13 -7.16
C SER A 79 27.66 19.73 -7.60
N ASN A 80 28.14 18.55 -7.18
CA ASN A 80 29.47 18.05 -7.54
C ASN A 80 29.61 17.80 -9.05
N ALA A 81 28.59 17.24 -9.71
CA ALA A 81 28.62 17.04 -11.16
C ALA A 81 28.69 18.35 -11.93
N ILE A 82 27.93 19.36 -11.49
CA ILE A 82 27.97 20.70 -12.07
C ILE A 82 29.37 21.35 -11.89
N ALA A 83 29.93 21.27 -10.68
CA ALA A 83 31.27 21.79 -10.39
C ALA A 83 32.37 21.09 -11.19
N ALA A 84 32.19 19.77 -11.46
CA ALA A 84 33.09 18.98 -12.28
C ALA A 84 32.91 19.22 -13.80
N GLY A 85 31.88 19.97 -14.22
CA GLY A 85 31.59 20.20 -15.63
C GLY A 85 30.96 18.97 -16.35
N GLU A 86 30.44 18.01 -15.62
CA GLU A 86 29.77 16.84 -16.22
C GLU A 86 28.51 17.27 -17.02
N PRO A 87 28.27 16.71 -18.22
CA PRO A 87 27.11 17.03 -19.01
C PRO A 87 25.80 16.66 -18.27
N ASP A 88 24.87 17.61 -18.20
CA ASP A 88 23.59 17.42 -17.47
C ASP A 88 22.81 16.19 -17.97
N SER A 89 22.85 15.91 -19.27
CA SER A 89 22.16 14.75 -19.87
C SER A 89 22.74 13.42 -19.37
N GLU A 90 24.06 13.33 -19.25
CA GLU A 90 24.74 12.13 -18.78
C GLU A 90 24.47 11.89 -17.30
N PHE A 91 24.67 12.93 -16.47
CA PHE A 91 24.38 12.88 -15.04
C PHE A 91 22.93 12.50 -14.75
N LEU A 92 21.98 13.19 -15.36
CA LEU A 92 20.54 12.94 -15.10
C LEU A 92 20.10 11.56 -15.56
N THR A 93 20.64 11.06 -16.67
CA THR A 93 20.35 9.69 -17.15
C THR A 93 20.92 8.64 -16.20
N LYS A 94 22.13 8.83 -15.70
CA LYS A 94 22.78 7.96 -14.72
C LYS A 94 22.01 7.93 -13.39
N GLU A 95 21.62 9.10 -12.87
CA GLU A 95 20.82 9.22 -11.65
C GLU A 95 19.43 8.61 -11.82
N TRP A 96 18.78 8.79 -12.95
CA TRP A 96 17.51 8.16 -13.25
C TRP A 96 17.60 6.63 -13.24
N ARG A 97 18.63 6.06 -13.90
CA ARG A 97 18.86 4.61 -13.89
C ARG A 97 19.08 4.09 -12.47
N LEU A 98 19.94 4.75 -11.71
CA LEU A 98 20.23 4.39 -10.32
C LEU A 98 18.96 4.40 -9.46
N PHE A 99 18.16 5.45 -9.59
CA PHE A 99 16.92 5.60 -8.84
C PHE A 99 15.88 4.55 -9.22
N LYS A 100 15.75 4.28 -10.51
CA LYS A 100 14.85 3.24 -11.06
C LYS A 100 15.20 1.85 -10.50
N THR A 101 16.49 1.48 -10.59
CA THR A 101 16.96 0.17 -10.08
C THR A 101 16.73 0.06 -8.57
N LYS A 102 17.15 1.08 -7.81
CA LYS A 102 16.96 1.09 -6.36
C LYS A 102 15.48 0.97 -5.96
N ARG A 103 14.59 1.64 -6.69
CA ARG A 103 13.15 1.57 -6.44
C ARG A 103 12.57 0.18 -6.77
N LYS A 104 13.06 -0.42 -7.85
CA LYS A 104 12.69 -1.79 -8.22
C LYS A 104 13.10 -2.76 -7.12
N ASP A 105 14.36 -2.69 -6.65
CA ASP A 105 14.89 -3.57 -5.61
C ASP A 105 14.16 -3.40 -4.26
N GLU A 106 13.76 -2.17 -3.91
CA GLU A 106 12.94 -1.90 -2.72
C GLU A 106 11.56 -2.57 -2.85
N PHE A 107 10.92 -2.43 -4.01
CA PHE A 107 9.61 -3.02 -4.25
C PHE A 107 9.65 -4.55 -4.27
N GLU A 108 10.66 -5.14 -4.90
CA GLU A 108 10.87 -6.59 -4.91
C GLU A 108 11.05 -7.14 -3.49
N ARG A 109 11.84 -6.47 -2.64
CA ARG A 109 12.00 -6.85 -1.22
C ARG A 109 10.70 -6.77 -0.43
N ASP A 110 9.91 -5.73 -0.66
CA ASP A 110 8.60 -5.59 0.01
C ASP A 110 7.65 -6.71 -0.42
N LEU A 111 7.67 -7.11 -1.71
CA LEU A 111 6.90 -8.23 -2.22
C LEU A 111 7.36 -9.58 -1.64
N ASP A 112 8.67 -9.82 -1.58
CA ASP A 112 9.22 -11.05 -1.01
C ASP A 112 8.84 -11.18 0.46
N THR A 113 8.95 -10.10 1.24
CA THR A 113 8.50 -10.09 2.64
C THR A 113 7.00 -10.43 2.75
N THR A 114 6.16 -9.85 1.89
CA THR A 114 4.72 -10.17 1.89
C THR A 114 4.46 -11.63 1.54
N LYS A 115 5.21 -12.19 0.58
CA LYS A 115 5.13 -13.59 0.18
C LYS A 115 5.55 -14.54 1.30
N GLU A 116 6.64 -14.22 2.01
CA GLU A 116 7.10 -15.00 3.18
C GLU A 116 6.04 -15.03 4.29
N TRP A 117 5.46 -13.87 4.62
CA TRP A 117 4.36 -13.80 5.59
C TRP A 117 3.12 -14.55 5.14
N SER A 118 2.77 -14.50 3.85
CA SER A 118 1.65 -15.26 3.29
C SER A 118 1.88 -16.77 3.40
N ASN A 119 3.08 -17.24 3.08
CA ASN A 119 3.45 -18.66 3.20
C ASN A 119 3.42 -19.13 4.67
N ALA A 120 3.98 -18.33 5.57
CA ALA A 120 3.95 -18.62 7.01
C ALA A 120 2.52 -18.71 7.56
N TYR A 121 1.65 -17.77 7.13
CA TYR A 121 0.24 -17.77 7.51
C TYR A 121 -0.51 -19.00 6.98
N THR A 122 -0.27 -19.37 5.73
CA THR A 122 -0.88 -20.58 5.12
C THR A 122 -0.45 -21.84 5.87
N ALA A 123 0.85 -21.98 6.20
CA ALA A 123 1.35 -23.10 6.97
C ALA A 123 0.71 -23.16 8.38
N LEU A 124 0.54 -22.01 9.02
CA LEU A 124 -0.10 -21.92 10.33
C LEU A 124 -1.58 -22.33 10.28
N LEU A 125 -2.33 -21.91 9.25
CA LEU A 125 -3.72 -22.33 9.06
C LEU A 125 -3.85 -23.83 8.84
N VAL A 126 -3.00 -24.41 7.99
CA VAL A 126 -3.00 -25.86 7.73
C VAL A 126 -2.68 -26.63 9.01
N SER A 127 -1.66 -26.22 9.75
CA SER A 127 -1.28 -26.86 11.03
C SER A 127 -2.42 -26.79 12.05
N THR A 128 -3.04 -25.63 12.20
CA THR A 128 -4.17 -25.43 13.13
C THR A 128 -5.36 -26.29 12.73
N SER A 129 -5.64 -26.42 11.44
CA SER A 129 -6.72 -27.27 10.93
C SER A 129 -6.47 -28.76 11.22
N LEU A 130 -5.23 -29.24 11.03
CA LEU A 130 -4.86 -30.61 11.35
C LEU A 130 -5.01 -30.92 12.84
N VAL A 131 -4.52 -30.03 13.71
CA VAL A 131 -4.67 -30.16 15.17
C VAL A 131 -6.15 -30.20 15.56
N ALA A 132 -6.97 -29.36 14.96
CA ALA A 132 -8.42 -29.34 15.18
C ALA A 132 -9.08 -30.69 14.86
N ILE A 133 -8.73 -31.29 13.72
CA ILE A 133 -9.24 -32.61 13.31
C ILE A 133 -8.83 -33.68 14.32
N ILE A 134 -7.56 -33.68 14.76
CA ILE A 134 -7.06 -34.66 15.74
C ILE A 134 -7.79 -34.53 17.06
N ILE A 135 -8.03 -33.33 17.56
CA ILE A 135 -8.77 -33.09 18.80
C ILE A 135 -10.21 -33.62 18.67
N LEU A 136 -10.91 -33.30 17.57
CA LEU A 136 -12.28 -33.79 17.34
C LEU A 136 -12.35 -35.33 17.29
N LEU A 137 -11.40 -35.98 16.58
CA LEU A 137 -11.32 -37.42 16.54
C LEU A 137 -11.07 -38.03 17.92
N SER A 138 -10.20 -37.40 18.72
CA SER A 138 -9.90 -37.87 20.08
C SER A 138 -11.15 -37.79 20.99
N VAL A 139 -11.90 -36.70 20.91
CA VAL A 139 -13.16 -36.54 21.69
C VAL A 139 -14.17 -37.61 21.32
N ILE A 140 -14.34 -37.90 20.02
CA ILE A 140 -15.28 -38.92 19.54
C ILE A 140 -14.83 -40.33 19.95
N LEU A 141 -13.56 -40.68 19.82
CA LEU A 141 -13.04 -42.02 20.09
C LEU A 141 -13.00 -42.34 21.59
N TYR A 142 -12.60 -41.39 22.41
CA TYR A 142 -12.43 -41.59 23.84
C TYR A 142 -13.65 -41.15 24.67
N ASN A 143 -14.65 -40.57 24.01
CA ASN A 143 -15.89 -40.06 24.65
C ASN A 143 -15.60 -39.14 25.85
N ILE A 144 -14.56 -38.27 25.69
CA ILE A 144 -14.09 -37.31 26.69
C ILE A 144 -14.75 -35.96 26.42
N GLY A 145 -15.73 -35.60 27.23
CA GLY A 145 -16.44 -34.32 27.10
C GLY A 145 -17.55 -34.33 26.04
N ASP A 146 -18.14 -33.14 25.82
CA ASP A 146 -19.18 -32.96 24.81
C ASP A 146 -18.53 -32.62 23.44
N PRO A 147 -18.80 -33.43 22.39
CA PRO A 147 -18.26 -33.15 21.04
C PRO A 147 -18.71 -31.79 20.49
N ALA A 148 -19.91 -31.33 20.88
CA ALA A 148 -20.41 -30.03 20.42
C ALA A 148 -19.61 -28.87 20.99
N ASP A 149 -19.32 -28.84 22.28
CA ASP A 149 -18.53 -27.78 22.92
C ASP A 149 -17.09 -27.73 22.38
N THR A 150 -16.50 -28.91 22.12
CA THR A 150 -15.15 -28.99 21.51
C THR A 150 -15.16 -28.44 20.09
N LEU A 151 -16.18 -28.71 19.31
CA LEU A 151 -16.33 -28.19 17.95
C LEU A 151 -16.45 -26.66 17.95
N TYR A 152 -17.20 -26.09 18.90
CA TYR A 152 -17.34 -24.64 19.04
C TYR A 152 -16.05 -23.96 19.39
N SER A 153 -15.35 -24.45 20.39
CA SER A 153 -14.09 -23.87 20.84
C SER A 153 -13.04 -23.91 19.71
N THR A 154 -13.01 -24.99 18.96
CA THR A 154 -12.11 -25.16 17.81
C THR A 154 -12.44 -24.21 16.68
N MET A 155 -13.71 -24.05 16.32
CA MET A 155 -14.15 -23.08 15.32
C MET A 155 -13.80 -21.65 15.72
N PHE A 156 -13.98 -21.30 17.00
CA PHE A 156 -13.63 -19.97 17.50
C PHE A 156 -12.12 -19.70 17.37
N ILE A 157 -11.27 -20.67 17.72
CA ILE A 157 -9.82 -20.54 17.60
C ILE A 157 -9.42 -20.35 16.13
N ILE A 158 -9.96 -21.15 15.20
CA ILE A 158 -9.66 -21.04 13.77
C ILE A 158 -10.10 -19.68 13.24
N PHE A 159 -11.29 -19.22 13.61
CA PHE A 159 -11.81 -17.91 13.18
C PHE A 159 -10.93 -16.76 13.69
N PHE A 160 -10.53 -16.81 14.97
CA PHE A 160 -9.66 -15.80 15.55
C PHE A 160 -8.28 -15.76 14.86
N MET A 161 -7.69 -16.94 14.62
CA MET A 161 -6.42 -17.07 13.89
C MET A 161 -6.51 -16.56 12.46
N ALA A 162 -7.61 -16.86 11.76
CA ALA A 162 -7.84 -16.37 10.40
C ALA A 162 -7.93 -14.85 10.36
N PHE A 163 -8.73 -14.25 11.25
CA PHE A 163 -8.91 -12.80 11.32
C PHE A 163 -7.61 -12.07 11.68
N PHE A 164 -6.88 -12.57 12.67
CA PHE A 164 -5.61 -12.02 13.10
C PHE A 164 -4.54 -12.10 12.00
N GLY A 165 -4.47 -13.23 11.29
CA GLY A 165 -3.53 -13.43 10.19
C GLY A 165 -3.80 -12.50 9.01
N VAL A 166 -5.06 -12.29 8.62
CA VAL A 166 -5.42 -11.31 7.58
C VAL A 166 -5.02 -9.89 8.01
N GLY A 167 -5.22 -9.52 9.27
CA GLY A 167 -4.79 -8.24 9.82
C GLY A 167 -3.28 -8.03 9.74
N LEU A 168 -2.49 -9.06 10.06
CA LEU A 168 -1.03 -9.04 9.93
C LEU A 168 -0.59 -8.91 8.47
N LEU A 169 -1.17 -9.69 7.55
CA LEU A 169 -0.86 -9.60 6.11
C LEU A 169 -1.17 -8.21 5.56
N PHE A 170 -2.30 -7.63 5.94
CA PHE A 170 -2.65 -6.26 5.53
C PHE A 170 -1.65 -5.22 6.05
N ARG A 171 -1.11 -5.42 7.26
CA ARG A 171 -0.10 -4.53 7.83
C ARG A 171 1.27 -4.69 7.17
N CYS A 172 1.64 -5.90 6.76
CA CYS A 172 2.91 -6.20 6.10
C CYS A 172 2.90 -5.93 4.60
N SER A 173 1.70 -5.85 3.98
CA SER A 173 1.57 -5.54 2.56
C SER A 173 2.20 -4.19 2.21
N PRO A 174 2.93 -4.09 1.09
CA PRO A 174 3.52 -2.84 0.63
C PRO A 174 2.43 -1.79 0.43
N LYS A 175 2.60 -0.64 1.08
CA LYS A 175 1.65 0.46 0.95
C LYS A 175 1.75 1.04 -0.45
N ASP A 176 0.65 1.04 -1.18
CA ASP A 176 0.52 1.74 -2.45
C ASP A 176 0.89 3.22 -2.26
N THR A 177 2.06 3.58 -2.77
CA THR A 177 2.48 4.97 -2.77
C THR A 177 1.74 5.68 -3.90
N LYS A 178 1.06 6.77 -3.57
CA LYS A 178 0.38 7.60 -4.57
C LYS A 178 1.36 7.99 -5.68
N VAL A 179 0.95 7.77 -6.92
CA VAL A 179 1.76 8.11 -8.11
C VAL A 179 1.90 9.62 -8.26
N HIS A 180 0.94 10.39 -7.78
CA HIS A 180 0.93 11.85 -7.79
C HIS A 180 0.23 12.41 -6.55
N ASN A 181 0.54 13.68 -6.20
CA ASN A 181 -0.08 14.39 -5.08
C ASN A 181 -1.47 14.96 -5.36
N LEU A 182 -1.99 14.78 -6.57
CA LEU A 182 -3.34 15.20 -6.89
C LEU A 182 -4.35 14.38 -6.09
N SER A 183 -5.27 15.06 -5.45
CA SER A 183 -6.39 14.46 -4.71
C SER A 183 -7.47 13.85 -5.62
N VAL A 184 -7.19 13.73 -6.91
CA VAL A 184 -8.12 13.17 -7.88
C VAL A 184 -8.21 11.66 -7.67
N LYS A 185 -9.35 11.24 -7.13
CA LYS A 185 -9.71 9.82 -7.02
C LYS A 185 -10.62 9.47 -8.19
N SER A 186 -10.47 8.27 -8.73
CA SER A 186 -11.44 7.76 -9.71
C SER A 186 -12.83 7.70 -9.06
N LYS A 187 -13.90 7.82 -9.88
CA LYS A 187 -15.29 7.75 -9.41
C LYS A 187 -15.53 6.41 -8.70
N GLU A 188 -14.93 5.34 -9.20
CA GLU A 188 -15.02 3.97 -8.68
C GLU A 188 -14.31 3.85 -7.31
N GLN A 189 -13.12 4.40 -7.19
CA GLN A 189 -12.39 4.46 -5.92
C GLN A 189 -13.16 5.23 -4.85
N THR A 190 -13.75 6.37 -5.23
CA THR A 190 -14.55 7.18 -4.31
C THR A 190 -15.80 6.42 -3.85
N TYR A 191 -16.43 5.65 -4.76
CA TYR A 191 -17.57 4.81 -4.45
C TYR A 191 -17.19 3.68 -3.47
N ILE A 192 -16.10 2.97 -3.73
CA ILE A 192 -15.60 1.90 -2.86
C ILE A 192 -15.27 2.47 -1.47
N TYR A 193 -14.48 3.55 -1.39
CA TYR A 193 -14.11 4.15 -0.10
C TYR A 193 -15.30 4.64 0.73
N LYS A 194 -16.39 5.07 0.07
CA LYS A 194 -17.60 5.53 0.74
C LYS A 194 -18.47 4.38 1.25
N TRP A 195 -18.60 3.31 0.46
CA TRP A 195 -19.54 2.22 0.74
C TRP A 195 -18.92 1.07 1.54
N THR A 196 -17.63 0.80 1.39
CA THR A 196 -16.94 -0.29 2.11
C THR A 196 -17.05 -0.16 3.65
N PRO A 197 -16.78 1.00 4.28
CA PRO A 197 -16.92 1.11 5.73
C PRO A 197 -18.39 0.93 6.18
N LEU A 198 -19.34 1.39 5.38
CA LEU A 198 -20.76 1.24 5.70
C LEU A 198 -21.20 -0.23 5.65
N THR A 199 -20.80 -0.97 4.61
CA THR A 199 -21.12 -2.41 4.49
C THR A 199 -20.42 -3.24 5.56
N LEU A 200 -19.21 -2.87 5.97
CA LEU A 200 -18.48 -3.53 7.04
C LEU A 200 -19.16 -3.30 8.40
N VAL A 201 -19.67 -2.10 8.67
CA VAL A 201 -20.44 -1.80 9.90
C VAL A 201 -21.75 -2.57 9.91
N ILE A 202 -22.48 -2.63 8.78
CA ILE A 202 -23.73 -3.39 8.66
C ILE A 202 -23.47 -4.89 8.89
N ALA A 203 -22.39 -5.42 8.29
CA ALA A 203 -21.99 -6.82 8.47
C ALA A 203 -21.62 -7.12 9.93
N ALA A 204 -20.85 -6.26 10.59
CA ALA A 204 -20.49 -6.41 11.99
C ALA A 204 -21.73 -6.35 12.91
N LEU A 205 -22.67 -5.46 12.63
CA LEU A 205 -23.92 -5.30 13.38
C LEU A 205 -24.83 -6.51 13.18
N ALA A 206 -24.91 -7.07 11.96
CA ALA A 206 -25.64 -8.28 11.67
C ALA A 206 -25.05 -9.50 12.41
N VAL A 207 -23.72 -9.66 12.44
CA VAL A 207 -23.05 -10.70 13.22
C VAL A 207 -23.34 -10.55 14.70
N LEU A 208 -23.22 -9.35 15.24
CA LEU A 208 -23.47 -9.07 16.65
C LEU A 208 -24.93 -9.37 17.03
N LEU A 209 -25.87 -8.96 16.20
CA LEU A 209 -27.30 -9.17 16.44
C LEU A 209 -27.64 -10.67 16.42
N LEU A 210 -27.08 -11.43 15.51
CA LEU A 210 -27.26 -12.85 15.36
C LEU A 210 -26.54 -13.71 16.41
N THR A 211 -25.45 -13.18 17.01
CA THR A 211 -24.80 -13.84 18.16
C THR A 211 -25.47 -13.53 19.50
N VAL A 212 -26.10 -12.38 19.64
CA VAL A 212 -26.73 -11.94 20.90
C VAL A 212 -28.19 -12.40 21.00
N LEU A 213 -28.92 -12.42 19.89
CA LEU A 213 -30.36 -12.80 19.90
C LEU A 213 -30.62 -14.22 20.44
N PRO A 214 -29.85 -15.28 20.02
CA PRO A 214 -30.08 -16.63 20.56
C PRO A 214 -29.74 -16.79 22.02
N ALA A 215 -28.76 -15.99 22.51
CA ALA A 215 -28.39 -15.96 23.94
C ALA A 215 -29.59 -15.49 24.82
N PHE A 216 -30.49 -14.69 24.26
CA PHE A 216 -31.72 -14.23 24.94
C PHE A 216 -32.92 -15.18 24.76
N THR A 217 -32.97 -15.96 23.68
CA THR A 217 -34.12 -16.84 23.36
C THR A 217 -33.97 -18.29 23.81
N GLY A 218 -32.83 -18.67 24.34
CA GLY A 218 -32.63 -19.94 25.05
C GLY A 218 -32.64 -21.22 24.20
N SER A 219 -32.64 -21.14 22.86
CA SER A 219 -32.61 -22.30 21.98
C SER A 219 -31.25 -22.43 21.28
N ALA A 220 -30.35 -23.17 21.92
CA ALA A 220 -28.98 -23.38 21.40
C ALA A 220 -28.94 -24.28 20.15
N ALA A 221 -29.93 -25.10 19.90
CA ALA A 221 -29.95 -26.05 18.78
C ALA A 221 -30.25 -25.39 17.41
N ASP A 222 -31.10 -24.35 17.38
CA ASP A 222 -31.43 -23.61 16.14
C ASP A 222 -30.32 -22.64 15.71
N PHE A 223 -29.42 -22.28 16.64
CA PHE A 223 -28.30 -21.38 16.43
C PHE A 223 -27.29 -21.87 15.35
N PHE A 224 -27.16 -23.18 15.17
CA PHE A 224 -26.15 -23.75 14.24
C PHE A 224 -26.52 -23.69 12.77
N ILE A 225 -27.78 -23.76 12.46
CA ILE A 225 -28.27 -23.64 11.07
C ILE A 225 -28.10 -22.20 10.60
N ASP A 226 -28.28 -21.25 11.51
CA ASP A 226 -28.21 -19.81 11.22
C ASP A 226 -26.78 -19.27 11.06
N ILE A 227 -25.78 -19.80 11.79
CA ILE A 227 -24.38 -19.31 11.66
C ILE A 227 -23.82 -19.51 10.25
N LYS A 228 -24.08 -20.65 9.60
CA LYS A 228 -23.65 -20.87 8.21
C LYS A 228 -24.33 -19.92 7.24
N GLY A 229 -25.63 -19.69 7.41
CA GLY A 229 -26.41 -18.73 6.63
C GLY A 229 -25.93 -17.30 6.83
N VAL A 230 -25.63 -16.92 8.08
CA VAL A 230 -25.12 -15.61 8.45
C VAL A 230 -23.73 -15.35 7.84
N GLY A 231 -22.81 -16.32 7.93
CA GLY A 231 -21.49 -16.21 7.32
C GLY A 231 -21.57 -15.98 5.81
N MET A 232 -22.47 -16.67 5.12
CA MET A 232 -22.72 -16.47 3.68
C MET A 232 -23.34 -15.11 3.37
N ILE A 233 -24.29 -14.64 4.17
CA ILE A 233 -24.93 -13.32 4.01
C ILE A 233 -23.91 -12.21 4.22
N VAL A 234 -23.08 -12.29 5.27
CA VAL A 234 -22.04 -11.31 5.57
C VAL A 234 -21.00 -11.26 4.44
N ALA A 235 -20.53 -12.42 3.97
CA ALA A 235 -19.61 -12.49 2.84
C ALA A 235 -20.24 -11.94 1.56
N GLY A 236 -21.51 -12.24 1.28
CA GLY A 236 -22.24 -11.70 0.14
C GLY A 236 -22.39 -10.18 0.21
N VAL A 237 -22.81 -9.63 1.34
CA VAL A 237 -23.00 -8.18 1.53
C VAL A 237 -21.69 -7.41 1.42
N THR A 238 -20.59 -7.94 1.94
CA THR A 238 -19.27 -7.29 1.84
C THR A 238 -18.72 -7.29 0.42
N MET A 239 -19.11 -8.26 -0.42
CA MET A 239 -18.68 -8.34 -1.82
C MET A 239 -19.51 -7.49 -2.78
N ILE A 240 -20.71 -7.02 -2.40
CA ILE A 240 -21.59 -6.20 -3.25
C ILE A 240 -20.88 -4.94 -3.81
N PRO A 241 -20.21 -4.08 -2.99
CA PRO A 241 -19.58 -2.88 -3.52
C PRO A 241 -18.41 -3.21 -4.46
N VAL A 242 -17.69 -4.30 -4.22
CA VAL A 242 -16.61 -4.77 -5.10
C VAL A 242 -17.18 -5.25 -6.44
N GLY A 243 -18.26 -6.02 -6.42
CA GLY A 243 -18.95 -6.52 -7.62
C GLY A 243 -19.51 -5.38 -8.49
N ILE A 244 -20.12 -4.36 -7.87
CA ILE A 244 -20.65 -3.19 -8.59
C ILE A 244 -19.52 -2.36 -9.21
N ALA A 245 -18.39 -2.22 -8.51
CA ALA A 245 -17.22 -1.51 -9.04
C ALA A 245 -16.61 -2.26 -10.23
N ALA A 246 -16.47 -3.57 -10.13
CA ALA A 246 -15.96 -4.41 -11.22
C ALA A 246 -16.88 -4.39 -12.45
N LYS A 247 -18.22 -4.43 -12.27
CA LYS A 247 -19.17 -4.32 -13.37
C LYS A 247 -19.05 -2.99 -14.11
N LYS A 248 -18.90 -1.87 -13.38
CA LYS A 248 -18.72 -0.54 -13.99
C LYS A 248 -17.40 -0.40 -14.76
N ASP A 249 -16.35 -1.10 -14.37
CA ASP A 249 -15.08 -1.12 -15.10
C ASP A 249 -15.21 -1.92 -16.42
N ILE A 250 -15.96 -3.02 -16.41
CA ILE A 250 -16.21 -3.85 -17.61
C ILE A 250 -17.10 -3.11 -18.63
N GLU A 251 -18.08 -2.33 -18.17
CA GLU A 251 -18.97 -1.55 -19.07
C GLU A 251 -18.27 -0.34 -19.71
N LYS A 252 -17.06 0.05 -19.27
CA LYS A 252 -16.29 1.17 -19.81
C LYS A 252 -15.21 0.78 -20.82
N ASN A 253 -14.85 -0.51 -20.89
CA ASN A 253 -13.90 -1.07 -21.86
C ASN A 253 -14.63 -1.78 -22.98
#